data_1c26d75bd7cc6278f762e14c78e58633
#
_entry.id   1c26d75bd7cc6278f762e14c78e58633
#
_cell.length_a   1.000
_cell.length_b   1.000
_cell.length_c   1.000
_cell.angle_alpha   90.00
_cell.angle_beta   90.00
_cell.angle_gamma   90.00
#
_symmetry.space_group_name_H-M   'P 1'
#
loop_
_entity.id
_entity.type
_entity.pdbx_description
1 polymer ?
#
loop_
_entity_poly.entity_id
_entity_poly.type
_entity_poly.pdbx_seq_one_letter_code
_entity_poly.pdbx_strand_id
1 'polypeptide(L)'
;MFIMKLPHLITHPLFLILCFLCILIDGEKIGGFYFFYILLGLIHGGIYAMLAIFGIVLLLFNYAKYTDAVKHPIRAVLNIGGVVLLFASLFSFFYKDMGHYNYQTFYDSVSLSVFYFFLLIALLFLIKNFLSLVTGHIKCKRL
;
A
#
# COMPACT_ATOMS: atom_id res chain seq x y z
N MET A 1 17.19 23.69 0.21
CA MET A 1 17.33 22.62 -0.80
C MET A 1 16.74 21.26 -0.36
N PHE A 2 16.38 21.08 0.91
CA PHE A 2 15.83 19.82 1.46
C PHE A 2 14.30 19.66 1.23
N ILE A 3 13.56 20.75 1.14
CA ILE A 3 12.08 20.76 1.10
C ILE A 3 11.50 20.23 -0.24
N MET A 4 12.23 20.36 -1.34
CA MET A 4 11.75 19.86 -2.65
C MET A 4 11.83 18.33 -2.85
N LYS A 5 12.57 17.61 -2.01
CA LYS A 5 12.70 16.15 -2.08
C LYS A 5 11.63 15.40 -1.28
N LEU A 6 11.01 16.04 -0.29
CA LEU A 6 10.04 15.43 0.61
C LEU A 6 8.78 14.91 -0.11
N PRO A 7 8.10 15.69 -0.98
CA PRO A 7 6.91 15.20 -1.69
C PRO A 7 7.22 14.03 -2.64
N HIS A 8 8.46 13.96 -3.14
CA HIS A 8 8.90 12.83 -3.96
C HIS A 8 9.09 11.55 -3.16
N LEU A 9 9.58 11.65 -1.93
CA LEU A 9 9.78 10.53 -1.02
C LEU A 9 8.44 9.95 -0.55
N ILE A 10 7.51 10.82 -0.11
CA ILE A 10 6.19 10.43 0.40
C ILE A 10 5.37 9.69 -0.66
N THR A 11 5.51 10.08 -1.93
CA THR A 11 4.80 9.45 -3.05
C THR A 11 5.64 8.38 -3.77
N HIS A 12 6.66 7.83 -3.10
CA HIS A 12 7.50 6.77 -3.64
C HIS A 12 6.90 5.39 -3.31
N PRO A 13 6.83 4.44 -4.25
CA PRO A 13 6.21 3.13 -4.00
C PRO A 13 6.91 2.34 -2.89
N LEU A 14 8.24 2.45 -2.76
CA LEU A 14 8.98 1.79 -1.67
C LEU A 14 8.59 2.34 -0.30
N PHE A 15 8.35 3.65 -0.19
CA PHE A 15 7.91 4.25 1.07
C PHE A 15 6.50 3.78 1.45
N LEU A 16 5.58 3.70 0.48
CA LEU A 16 4.25 3.14 0.69
C LEU A 16 4.31 1.68 1.17
N ILE A 17 5.13 0.84 0.51
CA ILE A 17 5.33 -0.56 0.90
C ILE A 17 5.88 -0.66 2.33
N LEU A 18 6.86 0.18 2.68
CA LEU A 18 7.42 0.20 4.03
C LEU A 18 6.35 0.55 5.06
N CYS A 19 5.56 1.62 4.82
CA CYS A 19 4.46 2.01 5.71
C CYS A 19 3.43 0.87 5.87
N PHE A 20 3.10 0.16 4.78
CA PHE A 20 2.19 -0.99 4.82
C PHE A 20 2.73 -2.14 5.68
N LEU A 21 4.00 -2.50 5.53
CA LEU A 21 4.63 -3.58 6.30
C LEU A 21 4.80 -3.23 7.78
N CYS A 22 4.94 -1.93 8.08
CA CYS A 22 5.09 -1.40 9.43
C CYS A 22 3.76 -1.16 10.15
N ILE A 23 2.59 -1.47 9.56
CA ILE A 23 1.31 -1.39 10.27
C ILE A 23 1.40 -2.26 11.53
N LEU A 24 1.09 -1.66 12.67
CA LEU A 24 1.04 -2.36 13.95
C LEU A 24 -0.31 -3.03 14.10
N ILE A 25 -0.28 -4.32 14.36
CA ILE A 25 -1.45 -5.12 14.71
C ILE A 25 -1.39 -5.40 16.20
N ASP A 26 -2.42 -5.02 16.92
CA ASP A 26 -2.59 -5.36 18.31
C ASP A 26 -3.66 -6.46 18.43
N GLY A 27 -3.21 -7.64 18.78
CA GLY A 27 -4.05 -8.81 18.92
C GLY A 27 -4.04 -9.33 20.36
N GLU A 28 -5.09 -9.99 20.79
CA GLU A 28 -5.23 -10.57 22.13
C GLU A 28 -4.12 -11.57 22.50
N LYS A 29 -3.53 -12.22 21.50
CA LYS A 29 -2.52 -13.28 21.70
C LYS A 29 -1.13 -12.86 21.24
N ILE A 30 -1.03 -12.18 20.14
CA ILE A 30 0.25 -11.78 19.52
C ILE A 30 0.06 -10.39 18.93
N GLY A 31 0.87 -9.44 19.39
CA GLY A 31 0.98 -8.12 18.78
C GLY A 31 2.24 -8.02 17.92
N GLY A 32 2.24 -7.19 16.88
CA GLY A 32 3.44 -6.98 16.07
C GLY A 32 3.17 -6.29 14.74
N PHE A 33 4.21 -6.19 13.93
CA PHE A 33 4.10 -5.61 12.60
C PHE A 33 3.32 -6.53 11.64
N TYR A 34 2.53 -5.96 10.76
CA TYR A 34 1.74 -6.69 9.76
C TYR A 34 2.61 -7.59 8.87
N PHE A 35 3.86 -7.22 8.66
CA PHE A 35 4.86 -8.04 7.97
C PHE A 35 4.94 -9.47 8.55
N PHE A 36 4.97 -9.64 9.87
CA PHE A 36 5.02 -10.97 10.50
C PHE A 36 3.77 -11.79 10.22
N TYR A 37 2.60 -11.14 10.21
CA TYR A 37 1.34 -11.81 9.86
C TYR A 37 1.31 -12.26 8.40
N ILE A 38 1.87 -11.46 7.48
CA ILE A 38 2.02 -11.86 6.08
C ILE A 38 2.90 -13.11 5.97
N LEU A 39 4.05 -13.15 6.65
CA LEU A 39 4.93 -14.31 6.64
C LEU A 39 4.24 -15.58 7.19
N LEU A 40 3.55 -15.46 8.32
CA LEU A 40 2.77 -16.56 8.89
C LEU A 40 1.65 -16.99 7.95
N GLY A 41 0.94 -16.03 7.35
CA GLY A 41 -0.13 -16.30 6.39
C GLY A 41 0.33 -17.04 5.14
N LEU A 42 1.54 -16.79 4.66
CA LEU A 42 2.11 -17.51 3.52
C LEU A 42 2.30 -19.01 3.83
N ILE A 43 2.73 -19.33 5.04
CA ILE A 43 2.93 -20.72 5.47
C ILE A 43 1.59 -21.45 5.60
N HIS A 44 0.54 -20.74 6.03
CA HIS A 44 -0.78 -21.33 6.30
C HIS A 44 -1.78 -21.14 5.14
N GLY A 45 -1.35 -20.60 4.00
CA GLY A 45 -2.22 -20.38 2.82
C GLY A 45 -3.23 -19.24 2.99
N GLY A 46 -2.94 -18.23 3.81
CA GLY A 46 -3.81 -17.09 4.06
C GLY A 46 -3.98 -16.22 2.81
N ILE A 47 -5.23 -16.00 2.39
CA ILE A 47 -5.56 -15.17 1.20
C ILE A 47 -5.01 -13.76 1.35
N TYR A 48 -5.08 -13.18 2.54
CA TYR A 48 -4.56 -11.84 2.82
C TYR A 48 -3.05 -11.73 2.54
N ALA A 49 -2.27 -12.77 2.85
CA ALA A 49 -0.84 -12.79 2.61
C ALA A 49 -0.52 -12.84 1.10
N MET A 50 -1.26 -13.64 0.35
CA MET A 50 -1.13 -13.69 -1.12
C MET A 50 -1.45 -12.34 -1.75
N LEU A 51 -2.56 -11.68 -1.34
CA LEU A 51 -2.93 -10.36 -1.83
C LEU A 51 -1.86 -9.31 -1.51
N ALA A 52 -1.29 -9.34 -0.30
CA ALA A 52 -0.18 -8.46 0.09
C ALA A 52 1.03 -8.63 -0.84
N ILE A 53 1.47 -9.87 -1.04
CA ILE A 53 2.64 -10.17 -1.89
C ILE A 53 2.39 -9.74 -3.34
N PHE A 54 1.23 -10.06 -3.92
CA PHE A 54 0.90 -9.63 -5.28
C PHE A 54 0.88 -8.10 -5.40
N GLY A 55 0.32 -7.39 -4.42
CA GLY A 55 0.32 -5.92 -4.38
C GLY A 55 1.75 -5.35 -4.32
N ILE A 56 2.60 -5.89 -3.44
CA ILE A 56 4.00 -5.49 -3.30
C ILE A 56 4.77 -5.76 -4.59
N VAL A 57 4.66 -6.98 -5.13
CA VAL A 57 5.35 -7.36 -6.39
C VAL A 57 4.93 -6.45 -7.54
N LEU A 58 3.63 -6.14 -7.66
CA LEU A 58 3.13 -5.25 -8.71
C LEU A 58 3.71 -3.84 -8.61
N LEU A 59 3.79 -3.29 -7.40
CA LEU A 59 4.39 -1.97 -7.14
C LEU A 59 5.89 -1.97 -7.42
N LEU A 60 6.63 -3.00 -6.99
CA LEU A 60 8.07 -3.14 -7.23
C LEU A 60 8.39 -3.35 -8.71
N PHE A 61 7.64 -4.22 -9.39
CA PHE A 61 7.79 -4.46 -10.82
C PHE A 61 7.59 -3.18 -11.62
N ASN A 62 6.53 -2.43 -11.30
CA ASN A 62 6.27 -1.16 -11.93
C ASN A 62 7.38 -0.13 -11.67
N TYR A 63 7.91 -0.09 -10.44
CA TYR A 63 9.06 0.77 -10.10
C TYR A 63 10.31 0.40 -10.88
N ALA A 64 10.65 -0.90 -10.98
CA ALA A 64 11.86 -1.37 -11.65
C ALA A 64 11.80 -1.18 -13.18
N LYS A 65 10.63 -1.39 -13.79
CA LYS A 65 10.47 -1.37 -15.25
C LYS A 65 10.34 0.04 -15.83
N TYR A 66 9.71 0.96 -15.09
CA TYR A 66 9.36 2.28 -15.60
C TYR A 66 10.06 3.38 -14.81
N THR A 67 11.28 3.70 -15.19
CA THR A 67 12.06 4.80 -14.58
C THR A 67 11.52 6.19 -14.92
N ASP A 68 10.91 6.36 -16.11
CA ASP A 68 10.38 7.65 -16.58
C ASP A 68 8.86 7.77 -16.33
N ALA A 69 8.51 8.44 -15.25
CA ALA A 69 7.15 8.53 -14.71
C ALA A 69 6.09 9.21 -15.60
N VAL A 70 6.50 9.99 -16.59
CA VAL A 70 5.61 10.95 -17.27
C VAL A 70 4.96 10.37 -18.54
N LYS A 71 5.45 9.25 -19.07
CA LYS A 71 5.10 8.84 -20.44
C LYS A 71 4.12 7.67 -20.57
N HIS A 72 3.82 6.92 -19.49
CA HIS A 72 2.99 5.72 -19.62
C HIS A 72 1.81 5.67 -18.68
N PRO A 73 0.55 5.80 -19.15
CA PRO A 73 -0.66 5.65 -18.33
C PRO A 73 -0.75 4.27 -17.64
N ILE A 74 -0.19 3.24 -18.27
CA ILE A 74 -0.09 1.87 -17.70
C ILE A 74 0.57 1.88 -16.32
N ARG A 75 1.58 2.73 -16.11
CA ARG A 75 2.25 2.84 -14.80
C ARG A 75 1.30 3.26 -13.69
N ALA A 76 0.47 4.26 -13.95
CA ALA A 76 -0.49 4.73 -12.96
C ALA A 76 -1.56 3.67 -12.65
N VAL A 77 -2.02 2.95 -13.67
CA VAL A 77 -2.97 1.82 -13.49
C VAL A 77 -2.35 0.71 -12.65
N LEU A 78 -1.10 0.31 -12.92
CA LEU A 78 -0.40 -0.71 -12.13
C LEU A 78 -0.18 -0.28 -10.69
N ASN A 79 0.17 0.99 -10.46
CA ASN A 79 0.31 1.56 -9.12
C ASN A 79 -1.01 1.54 -8.34
N ILE A 80 -2.10 1.97 -8.97
CA ILE A 80 -3.44 1.93 -8.36
C ILE A 80 -3.84 0.48 -8.07
N GLY A 81 -3.64 -0.44 -9.02
CA GLY A 81 -3.90 -1.87 -8.83
C GLY A 81 -3.11 -2.46 -7.66
N GLY A 82 -1.83 -2.13 -7.53
CA GLY A 82 -1.00 -2.54 -6.40
C GLY A 82 -1.55 -2.06 -5.07
N VAL A 83 -1.94 -0.78 -4.98
CA VAL A 83 -2.55 -0.22 -3.75
C VAL A 83 -3.88 -0.89 -3.42
N VAL A 84 -4.74 -1.15 -4.42
CA VAL A 84 -6.01 -1.86 -4.23
C VAL A 84 -5.78 -3.25 -3.65
N LEU A 85 -4.75 -3.97 -4.13
CA LEU A 85 -4.39 -5.29 -3.59
C LEU A 85 -3.90 -5.20 -2.13
N LEU A 86 -3.14 -4.15 -1.76
CA LEU A 86 -2.75 -3.93 -0.36
C LEU A 86 -3.97 -3.68 0.54
N PHE A 87 -4.94 -2.88 0.09
CA PHE A 87 -6.19 -2.68 0.82
C PHE A 87 -7.04 -3.96 0.90
N ALA A 88 -7.13 -4.73 -0.18
CA ALA A 88 -7.82 -6.01 -0.19
C ALA A 88 -7.18 -7.01 0.78
N SER A 89 -5.85 -6.98 0.92
CA SER A 89 -5.11 -7.75 1.92
C SER A 89 -5.53 -7.39 3.34
N LEU A 90 -5.52 -6.09 3.70
CA LEU A 90 -5.95 -5.63 5.02
C LEU A 90 -7.42 -5.97 5.29
N PHE A 91 -8.28 -5.76 4.30
CA PHE A 91 -9.70 -6.10 4.41
C PHE A 91 -9.89 -7.59 4.66
N SER A 92 -9.22 -8.46 3.87
CA SER A 92 -9.30 -9.91 4.05
C SER A 92 -8.77 -10.33 5.44
N PHE A 93 -7.67 -9.72 5.89
CA PHE A 93 -7.09 -10.01 7.20
C PHE A 93 -8.05 -9.69 8.35
N PHE A 94 -8.64 -8.48 8.37
CA PHE A 94 -9.53 -8.09 9.46
C PHE A 94 -10.93 -8.70 9.34
N TYR A 95 -11.43 -8.98 8.15
CA TYR A 95 -12.80 -9.47 7.96
C TYR A 95 -12.91 -10.99 8.05
N LYS A 96 -11.97 -11.75 7.47
CA LYS A 96 -12.15 -13.18 7.24
C LYS A 96 -11.26 -14.07 8.11
N ASP A 97 -9.97 -13.78 8.17
CA ASP A 97 -9.00 -14.77 8.67
C ASP A 97 -8.66 -14.59 10.16
N MET A 98 -8.61 -13.34 10.66
CA MET A 98 -8.11 -13.05 12.01
C MET A 98 -8.95 -11.98 12.74
N GLY A 99 -10.12 -11.63 12.20
CA GLY A 99 -10.91 -10.49 12.64
C GLY A 99 -11.18 -10.43 14.15
N HIS A 100 -11.64 -11.54 14.74
CA HIS A 100 -12.03 -11.55 16.15
C HIS A 100 -10.85 -11.30 17.11
N TYR A 101 -9.64 -11.69 16.76
CA TYR A 101 -8.48 -11.60 17.67
C TYR A 101 -7.67 -10.32 17.51
N ASN A 102 -7.91 -9.54 16.46
CA ASN A 102 -7.07 -8.41 16.10
C ASN A 102 -7.81 -7.07 16.08
N TYR A 103 -9.08 -7.02 16.47
CA TYR A 103 -9.86 -5.76 16.56
C TYR A 103 -9.29 -4.78 17.58
N GLN A 104 -8.48 -5.23 18.51
CA GLN A 104 -7.82 -4.38 19.49
C GLN A 104 -6.93 -3.34 18.83
N THR A 105 -6.40 -3.62 17.62
CA THR A 105 -5.69 -2.66 16.77
C THR A 105 -6.44 -1.33 16.58
N PHE A 106 -7.77 -1.36 16.52
CA PHE A 106 -8.59 -0.16 16.33
C PHE A 106 -8.91 0.58 17.63
N TYR A 107 -8.58 0.01 18.78
CA TYR A 107 -8.76 0.62 20.09
C TYR A 107 -7.45 1.10 20.71
N ASP A 108 -6.31 0.53 20.29
CA ASP A 108 -5.01 1.02 20.72
C ASP A 108 -4.61 2.27 19.93
N SER A 109 -4.27 3.34 20.66
CA SER A 109 -3.95 4.65 20.08
C SER A 109 -2.71 4.64 19.18
N VAL A 110 -1.71 3.80 19.51
CA VAL A 110 -0.46 3.71 18.74
C VAL A 110 -0.70 2.97 17.43
N SER A 111 -1.31 1.79 17.50
CA SER A 111 -1.63 0.97 16.32
C SER A 111 -2.56 1.71 15.36
N LEU A 112 -3.56 2.39 15.90
CA LEU A 112 -4.50 3.21 15.14
C LEU A 112 -3.79 4.38 14.44
N SER A 113 -2.86 5.05 15.13
CA SER A 113 -2.09 6.17 14.55
C SER A 113 -1.22 5.72 13.38
N VAL A 114 -0.54 4.57 13.51
CA VAL A 114 0.28 3.99 12.44
C VAL A 114 -0.62 3.58 11.24
N PHE A 115 -1.80 3.03 11.53
CA PHE A 115 -2.77 2.68 10.49
C PHE A 115 -3.26 3.92 9.73
N TYR A 116 -3.63 4.99 10.40
CA TYR A 116 -4.02 6.26 9.76
C TYR A 116 -2.88 6.90 8.98
N PHE A 117 -1.65 6.79 9.49
CA PHE A 117 -0.48 7.27 8.75
C PHE A 117 -0.32 6.53 7.40
N PHE A 118 -0.46 5.20 7.41
CA PHE A 118 -0.47 4.42 6.16
C PHE A 118 -1.61 4.86 5.23
N LEU A 119 -2.83 5.05 5.74
CA LEU A 119 -3.97 5.51 4.94
C LEU A 119 -3.68 6.86 4.27
N LEU A 120 -3.10 7.81 5.00
CA LEU A 120 -2.73 9.12 4.47
C LEU A 120 -1.71 8.98 3.32
N ILE A 121 -0.65 8.19 3.51
CA ILE A 121 0.38 7.96 2.49
C ILE A 121 -0.23 7.28 1.25
N ALA A 122 -1.07 6.27 1.45
CA ALA A 122 -1.76 5.58 0.36
C ALA A 122 -2.67 6.53 -0.44
N LEU A 123 -3.41 7.40 0.25
CA LEU A 123 -4.27 8.41 -0.38
C LEU A 123 -3.45 9.40 -1.23
N LEU A 124 -2.38 9.95 -0.68
CA LEU A 124 -1.49 10.86 -1.41
C LEU A 124 -0.87 10.20 -2.65
N PHE A 125 -0.47 8.93 -2.51
CA PHE A 125 0.05 8.13 -3.61
C PHE A 125 -1.01 7.89 -4.70
N LEU A 126 -2.24 7.56 -4.32
CA LEU A 126 -3.37 7.37 -5.25
C LEU A 126 -3.71 8.67 -5.99
N ILE A 127 -3.83 9.79 -5.29
CA ILE A 127 -4.12 11.11 -5.88
C ILE A 127 -3.07 11.44 -6.94
N LYS A 128 -1.78 11.27 -6.63
CA LYS A 128 -0.70 11.53 -7.61
C LYS A 128 -0.83 10.67 -8.86
N ASN A 129 -1.09 9.37 -8.69
CA ASN A 129 -1.23 8.45 -9.82
C ASN A 129 -2.49 8.75 -10.64
N PHE A 130 -3.59 9.11 -9.99
CA PHE A 130 -4.83 9.51 -10.65
C PHE A 130 -4.65 10.79 -11.47
N LEU A 131 -4.03 11.82 -10.89
CA LEU A 131 -3.71 13.07 -11.61
C LEU A 131 -2.81 12.81 -12.82
N SER A 132 -1.86 11.88 -12.70
CA SER A 132 -0.99 11.48 -13.82
C SER A 132 -1.78 10.82 -14.96
N LEU A 133 -2.81 10.02 -14.64
CA LEU A 133 -3.71 9.43 -15.66
C LEU A 133 -4.49 10.50 -16.41
N VAL A 134 -5.12 11.43 -15.67
CA VAL A 134 -5.95 12.49 -16.24
C VAL A 134 -5.12 13.40 -17.15
N THR A 135 -3.94 13.85 -16.68
CA THR A 135 -3.07 14.73 -17.46
C THR A 135 -2.45 14.04 -18.68
N GLY A 136 -2.13 12.75 -18.58
CA GLY A 136 -1.65 11.94 -19.71
C GLY A 136 -2.70 11.79 -20.82
N HIS A 137 -3.96 11.63 -20.43
CA HIS A 137 -5.07 11.49 -21.39
C HIS A 137 -5.38 12.79 -22.16
N ILE A 138 -5.22 13.94 -21.50
CA ILE A 138 -5.43 15.26 -22.13
C ILE A 138 -4.34 15.56 -23.18
N LYS A 139 -3.10 15.17 -22.95
CA LYS A 139 -2.01 15.34 -23.91
C LYS A 139 -2.16 14.48 -25.16
N CYS A 140 -2.68 13.27 -25.03
CA CYS A 140 -2.90 12.35 -26.15
C CYS A 140 -4.06 12.80 -27.07
N LYS A 141 -5.03 13.59 -26.59
CA LYS A 141 -6.14 14.12 -27.39
C LYS A 141 -5.79 15.40 -28.18
N ARG A 142 -4.65 16.02 -27.90
CA ARG A 142 -4.22 17.27 -28.57
C ARG A 142 -3.18 17.06 -29.69
N LEU A 143 -2.81 15.81 -29.97
CA LEU A 143 -2.03 15.35 -31.12
C LEU A 143 -2.93 14.69 -32.15
#